data_6e6721b66da304bc9f499a78f2e9c575
#
_entry.id   6e6721b66da304bc9f499a78f2e9c575
#
_cell.length_a   1.000
_cell.length_b   1.000
_cell.length_c   1.000
_cell.angle_alpha   90.00
_cell.angle_beta   90.00
_cell.angle_gamma   90.00
#
_symmetry.space_group_name_H-M   'P 1'
#
loop_
_entity.id
_entity.type
_entity.pdbx_description
1 polymer ?
#
loop_
_entity_poly.entity_id
_entity_poly.type
_entity_poly.pdbx_seq_one_letter_code
_entity_poly.pdbx_strand_id
1 'polypeptide(L)'
;MSKHIVVIPGDGIGTEITDAAVEVLKKIDDIYKIGLTYEWKDAGGAAYDKFGEPLPQDTIDACKKADAILFGAVGGDQWDHLEPSLRPEKAILGLRKALGLYVNLRPVKIQDSMIEYSPLKPEIAKGTDIMIVRELVGGIYFGDRCESEIHNGAERAWDLENYSVPEVDRITRFAMEAARKRHGHVTSVDKSNVLATSRLWRRTVIKIHDEDYPDVQLDHMYVDNCAQQFAIHPSFFDVVVTGNLFGDILSDEAAVLSGSIGMLPSASIGDETSLYEPIHGSAPDIAGKGIANPIATILSAAMLLRYSLNEDKAADAIEAAVNQALDDGYRTGDIYKEGMKKVNGRGMTDAILARIQ
;
A
#
# COMPACT_ATOMS: atom_id res chain seq x y z
N MET A 1 5.31 -4.46 -27.29
CA MET A 1 4.64 -3.14 -27.22
C MET A 1 5.27 -2.41 -26.04
N SER A 2 5.42 -1.07 -26.12
CA SER A 2 5.89 -0.29 -24.98
C SER A 2 4.87 -0.33 -23.86
N LYS A 3 5.35 -0.34 -22.60
CA LYS A 3 4.54 -0.27 -21.38
C LYS A 3 4.56 1.16 -20.87
N HIS A 4 3.39 1.75 -20.73
CA HIS A 4 3.24 3.15 -20.35
C HIS A 4 2.97 3.30 -18.85
N ILE A 5 3.87 4.01 -18.15
CA ILE A 5 3.78 4.28 -16.73
C ILE A 5 3.53 5.77 -16.51
N VAL A 6 2.46 6.11 -15.80
CA VAL A 6 2.29 7.46 -15.27
C VAL A 6 2.98 7.55 -13.92
N VAL A 7 3.86 8.55 -13.76
CA VAL A 7 4.61 8.82 -12.53
C VAL A 7 4.06 10.09 -11.89
N ILE A 8 3.62 9.98 -10.65
CA ILE A 8 3.08 11.10 -9.87
C ILE A 8 3.90 11.25 -8.59
N PRO A 9 4.88 12.16 -8.54
CA PRO A 9 5.70 12.37 -7.35
C PRO A 9 4.89 12.83 -6.13
N GLY A 10 3.92 13.73 -6.36
CA GLY A 10 3.14 14.35 -5.29
C GLY A 10 3.96 15.36 -4.50
N ASP A 11 3.94 15.24 -3.15
CA ASP A 11 4.42 16.22 -2.21
C ASP A 11 5.58 15.69 -1.36
N GLY A 12 6.27 16.59 -0.67
CA GLY A 12 7.28 16.27 0.34
C GLY A 12 8.41 15.38 -0.18
N ILE A 13 8.65 14.25 0.49
CA ILE A 13 9.66 13.26 0.07
C ILE A 13 9.27 12.52 -1.20
N GLY A 14 8.01 12.62 -1.65
CA GLY A 14 7.50 11.92 -2.82
C GLY A 14 8.36 12.10 -4.07
N THR A 15 8.91 13.30 -4.28
CA THR A 15 9.80 13.58 -5.41
C THR A 15 11.07 12.73 -5.37
N GLU A 16 11.80 12.75 -4.24
CA GLU A 16 13.08 12.03 -4.12
C GLU A 16 12.93 10.51 -4.15
N ILE A 17 11.83 9.96 -3.57
CA ILE A 17 11.61 8.50 -3.57
C ILE A 17 11.09 7.97 -4.91
N THR A 18 10.29 8.74 -5.64
CA THR A 18 9.86 8.35 -7.01
C THR A 18 10.98 8.42 -8.02
N ASP A 19 11.85 9.44 -7.92
CA ASP A 19 13.06 9.52 -8.75
C ASP A 19 13.94 8.27 -8.56
N ALA A 20 14.16 7.86 -7.32
CA ALA A 20 14.90 6.64 -6.99
C ALA A 20 14.25 5.38 -7.60
N ALA A 21 12.94 5.23 -7.48
CA ALA A 21 12.22 4.08 -8.04
C ALA A 21 12.25 4.07 -9.57
N VAL A 22 12.13 5.24 -10.22
CA VAL A 22 12.23 5.35 -11.68
C VAL A 22 13.64 5.03 -12.18
N GLU A 23 14.70 5.42 -11.44
CA GLU A 23 16.08 4.99 -11.79
C GLU A 23 16.24 3.47 -11.73
N VAL A 24 15.66 2.82 -10.72
CA VAL A 24 15.65 1.36 -10.60
C VAL A 24 14.88 0.73 -11.77
N LEU A 25 13.69 1.23 -12.09
CA LEU A 25 12.91 0.76 -13.24
C LEU A 25 13.66 0.92 -14.58
N LYS A 26 14.38 2.04 -14.79
CA LYS A 26 15.22 2.23 -15.98
C LYS A 26 16.34 1.20 -16.05
N LYS A 27 17.01 0.92 -14.92
CA LYS A 27 18.06 -0.12 -14.86
C LYS A 27 17.50 -1.51 -15.18
N ILE A 28 16.32 -1.83 -14.67
CA ILE A 28 15.61 -3.08 -14.95
C ILE A 28 15.23 -3.15 -16.44
N ASP A 29 14.69 -2.08 -16.99
CA ASP A 29 14.33 -2.05 -18.42
C ASP A 29 15.54 -2.23 -19.35
N ASP A 30 16.70 -1.67 -18.97
CA ASP A 30 17.96 -1.90 -19.71
C ASP A 30 18.39 -3.37 -19.73
N ILE A 31 18.06 -4.14 -18.70
CA ILE A 31 18.44 -5.57 -18.60
C ILE A 31 17.36 -6.46 -19.23
N TYR A 32 16.10 -6.28 -18.86
CA TYR A 32 14.99 -7.17 -19.23
C TYR A 32 14.30 -6.76 -20.54
N LYS A 33 14.58 -5.56 -21.09
CA LYS A 33 14.05 -5.04 -22.36
C LYS A 33 12.51 -5.01 -22.41
N ILE A 34 11.89 -4.56 -21.33
CA ILE A 34 10.43 -4.49 -21.19
C ILE A 34 9.84 -3.41 -22.09
N GLY A 35 10.58 -2.31 -22.32
CA GLY A 35 10.17 -1.16 -23.14
C GLY A 35 9.30 -0.17 -22.37
N LEU A 36 9.76 0.22 -21.16
CA LEU A 36 9.07 1.15 -20.27
C LEU A 36 9.12 2.58 -20.83
N THR A 37 7.99 3.27 -20.79
CA THR A 37 7.86 4.69 -21.09
C THR A 37 7.19 5.41 -19.92
N TYR A 38 7.58 6.68 -19.67
CA TYR A 38 7.17 7.40 -18.47
C TYR A 38 6.49 8.72 -18.87
N GLU A 39 5.33 8.98 -18.25
CA GLU A 39 4.64 10.27 -18.31
C GLU A 39 4.51 10.84 -16.88
N TRP A 40 5.03 12.04 -16.66
CA TRP A 40 5.01 12.70 -15.36
C TRP A 40 3.77 13.58 -15.24
N LYS A 41 3.04 13.44 -14.13
CA LYS A 41 1.85 14.22 -13.80
C LYS A 41 1.90 14.77 -12.39
N ASP A 42 1.19 15.88 -12.19
CA ASP A 42 1.06 16.50 -10.88
C ASP A 42 -0.21 16.02 -10.18
N ALA A 43 -0.12 15.80 -8.86
CA ALA A 43 -1.25 15.59 -7.96
C ALA A 43 -0.87 16.06 -6.54
N GLY A 44 -1.85 16.18 -5.65
CA GLY A 44 -1.63 16.64 -4.27
C GLY A 44 -1.51 18.14 -4.14
N GLY A 45 -0.75 18.59 -3.14
CA GLY A 45 -0.52 20.00 -2.86
C GLY A 45 0.28 20.70 -3.95
N ALA A 46 1.25 20.01 -4.56
CA ALA A 46 2.01 20.52 -5.71
C ALA A 46 1.09 20.85 -6.90
N ALA A 47 0.06 20.02 -7.16
CA ALA A 47 -0.94 20.33 -8.18
C ALA A 47 -1.84 21.48 -7.77
N TYR A 48 -2.25 21.54 -6.50
CA TYR A 48 -3.04 22.66 -5.99
C TYR A 48 -2.32 24.01 -6.16
N ASP A 49 -1.05 24.09 -5.80
CA ASP A 49 -0.25 25.32 -5.93
C ASP A 49 -0.12 25.77 -7.39
N LYS A 50 -0.12 24.83 -8.33
CA LYS A 50 0.07 25.08 -9.76
C LYS A 50 -1.24 25.36 -10.50
N PHE A 51 -2.32 24.66 -10.14
CA PHE A 51 -3.57 24.63 -10.91
C PHE A 51 -4.80 25.07 -10.09
N GLY A 52 -4.70 25.21 -8.76
CA GLY A 52 -5.80 25.53 -7.85
C GLY A 52 -6.69 24.31 -7.50
N GLU A 53 -6.27 23.10 -7.88
CA GLU A 53 -6.97 21.85 -7.58
C GLU A 53 -5.97 20.73 -7.32
N PRO A 54 -6.23 19.82 -6.33
CA PRO A 54 -5.29 18.78 -5.96
C PRO A 54 -5.22 17.62 -6.97
N LEU A 55 -6.22 17.48 -7.84
CA LEU A 55 -6.28 16.42 -8.84
C LEU A 55 -6.81 16.94 -10.19
N PRO A 56 -5.94 17.43 -11.08
CA PRO A 56 -6.33 17.88 -12.40
C PRO A 56 -6.95 16.77 -13.25
N GLN A 57 -7.93 17.13 -14.09
CA GLN A 57 -8.59 16.18 -14.98
C GLN A 57 -7.60 15.53 -15.97
N ASP A 58 -6.60 16.28 -16.44
CA ASP A 58 -5.52 15.75 -17.31
C ASP A 58 -4.72 14.62 -16.64
N THR A 59 -4.48 14.70 -15.33
CA THR A 59 -3.86 13.63 -14.55
C THR A 59 -4.74 12.38 -14.51
N ILE A 60 -6.04 12.54 -14.27
CA ILE A 60 -6.99 11.41 -14.29
C ILE A 60 -7.01 10.75 -15.67
N ASP A 61 -7.06 11.55 -16.74
CA ASP A 61 -7.15 11.06 -18.11
C ASP A 61 -5.86 10.32 -18.54
N ALA A 62 -4.69 10.80 -18.09
CA ALA A 62 -3.43 10.10 -18.28
C ALA A 62 -3.41 8.76 -17.52
N CYS A 63 -3.82 8.75 -16.26
CA CYS A 63 -3.88 7.54 -15.44
C CYS A 63 -4.80 6.46 -16.04
N LYS A 64 -5.95 6.84 -16.61
CA LYS A 64 -6.87 5.90 -17.27
C LYS A 64 -6.27 5.23 -18.52
N LYS A 65 -5.25 5.81 -19.13
CA LYS A 65 -4.59 5.29 -20.35
C LYS A 65 -3.30 4.55 -20.04
N ALA A 66 -2.82 4.62 -18.80
CA ALA A 66 -1.57 4.01 -18.40
C ALA A 66 -1.71 2.50 -18.20
N ASP A 67 -0.65 1.73 -18.46
CA ASP A 67 -0.54 0.32 -18.04
C ASP A 67 -0.41 0.21 -16.52
N ALA A 68 0.21 1.22 -15.87
CA ALA A 68 0.35 1.29 -14.42
C ALA A 68 0.69 2.72 -13.96
N ILE A 69 0.47 3.00 -12.67
CA ILE A 69 0.75 4.29 -12.05
C ILE A 69 1.72 4.09 -10.89
N LEU A 70 2.85 4.81 -10.92
CA LEU A 70 3.76 4.93 -9.78
C LEU A 70 3.49 6.25 -9.07
N PHE A 71 3.07 6.16 -7.82
CA PHE A 71 2.68 7.31 -7.01
C PHE A 71 3.66 7.47 -5.83
N GLY A 72 4.05 8.71 -5.53
CA GLY A 72 4.92 9.01 -4.40
C GLY A 72 4.14 9.19 -3.11
N ALA A 73 3.88 10.44 -2.73
CA ALA A 73 3.13 10.75 -1.52
C ALA A 73 2.41 12.10 -1.67
N VAL A 74 1.36 12.33 -0.88
CA VAL A 74 0.65 13.61 -0.84
C VAL A 74 0.43 14.07 0.59
N GLY A 75 0.28 15.38 0.77
CA GLY A 75 0.02 16.02 2.06
C GLY A 75 1.13 16.96 2.51
N GLY A 76 0.82 17.80 3.47
CA GLY A 76 1.74 18.73 4.11
C GLY A 76 1.00 19.81 4.88
N ASP A 77 1.56 20.22 6.03
CA ASP A 77 0.94 21.15 6.98
C ASP A 77 0.58 22.51 6.35
N GLN A 78 1.29 22.89 5.28
CA GLN A 78 1.03 24.14 4.56
C GLN A 78 -0.35 24.21 3.90
N TRP A 79 -1.01 23.07 3.67
CA TRP A 79 -2.34 23.00 3.05
C TRP A 79 -3.46 22.67 4.05
N ASP A 80 -3.18 22.54 5.35
CA ASP A 80 -4.17 22.22 6.39
C ASP A 80 -5.28 23.28 6.51
N HIS A 81 -4.97 24.54 6.14
CA HIS A 81 -5.91 25.64 6.16
C HIS A 81 -6.94 25.60 5.02
N LEU A 82 -6.74 24.73 4.02
CA LEU A 82 -7.64 24.63 2.87
C LEU A 82 -8.96 23.95 3.23
N GLU A 83 -9.98 24.31 2.47
CA GLU A 83 -11.26 23.58 2.49
C GLU A 83 -11.03 22.08 2.26
N PRO A 84 -11.77 21.19 2.94
CA PRO A 84 -11.54 19.74 2.85
C PRO A 84 -11.52 19.18 1.42
N SER A 85 -12.27 19.81 0.49
CA SER A 85 -12.33 19.41 -0.92
C SER A 85 -11.06 19.74 -1.72
N LEU A 86 -10.24 20.65 -1.23
CA LEU A 86 -9.01 21.13 -1.88
C LEU A 86 -7.72 20.61 -1.24
N ARG A 87 -7.84 19.83 -0.17
CA ARG A 87 -6.67 19.26 0.51
C ARG A 87 -5.96 18.21 -0.36
N PRO A 88 -4.63 18.08 -0.25
CA PRO A 88 -3.81 17.15 -1.06
C PRO A 88 -4.31 15.69 -1.06
N GLU A 89 -4.83 15.21 0.07
CA GLU A 89 -5.33 13.84 0.24
C GLU A 89 -6.52 13.52 -0.70
N LYS A 90 -7.23 14.56 -1.18
CA LYS A 90 -8.29 14.38 -2.19
C LYS A 90 -7.77 13.85 -3.51
N ALA A 91 -6.48 14.05 -3.81
CA ALA A 91 -5.88 13.52 -5.02
C ALA A 91 -5.90 11.99 -5.03
N ILE A 92 -5.37 11.35 -3.99
CA ILE A 92 -5.33 9.88 -3.94
C ILE A 92 -6.74 9.26 -3.83
N LEU A 93 -7.62 9.85 -3.01
CA LEU A 93 -9.01 9.39 -2.89
C LEU A 93 -9.77 9.54 -4.22
N GLY A 94 -9.54 10.65 -4.93
CA GLY A 94 -10.11 10.90 -6.25
C GLY A 94 -9.63 9.90 -7.30
N LEU A 95 -8.32 9.60 -7.35
CA LEU A 95 -7.75 8.59 -8.24
C LEU A 95 -8.32 7.20 -7.95
N ARG A 96 -8.37 6.76 -6.68
CA ARG A 96 -8.94 5.46 -6.28
C ARG A 96 -10.38 5.32 -6.80
N LYS A 97 -11.18 6.37 -6.65
CA LYS A 97 -12.57 6.40 -7.14
C LYS A 97 -12.65 6.43 -8.67
N ALA A 98 -11.88 7.30 -9.33
CA ALA A 98 -11.93 7.50 -10.79
C ALA A 98 -11.45 6.27 -11.58
N LEU A 99 -10.57 5.46 -10.98
CA LEU A 99 -9.98 4.26 -11.58
C LEU A 99 -10.61 2.97 -11.06
N GLY A 100 -11.56 3.04 -10.12
CA GLY A 100 -12.22 1.86 -9.55
C GLY A 100 -11.25 0.94 -8.79
N LEU A 101 -10.27 1.49 -8.07
CA LEU A 101 -9.27 0.73 -7.34
C LEU A 101 -9.89 0.19 -6.05
N TYR A 102 -10.31 -1.06 -6.05
CA TYR A 102 -11.05 -1.66 -4.92
C TYR A 102 -10.22 -2.58 -4.02
N VAL A 103 -9.06 -3.05 -4.49
CA VAL A 103 -8.13 -3.85 -3.68
C VAL A 103 -6.97 -2.98 -3.23
N ASN A 104 -6.64 -2.95 -1.94
CA ASN A 104 -5.37 -2.45 -1.47
C ASN A 104 -4.54 -3.60 -0.90
N LEU A 105 -3.40 -3.85 -1.53
CA LEU A 105 -2.41 -4.84 -1.08
C LEU A 105 -1.35 -4.17 -0.24
N ARG A 106 -1.14 -4.68 0.96
CA ARG A 106 -0.11 -4.23 1.89
C ARG A 106 0.69 -5.45 2.40
N PRO A 107 1.77 -5.83 1.72
CA PRO A 107 2.64 -6.91 2.17
C PRO A 107 3.47 -6.44 3.36
N VAL A 108 3.55 -7.27 4.39
CA VAL A 108 4.39 -7.07 5.57
C VAL A 108 5.28 -8.30 5.72
N LYS A 109 6.54 -8.17 5.32
CA LYS A 109 7.53 -9.24 5.42
C LYS A 109 8.72 -8.77 6.23
N ILE A 110 9.10 -9.55 7.23
CA ILE A 110 10.28 -9.28 8.04
C ILE A 110 11.43 -10.13 7.51
N GLN A 111 12.39 -9.47 6.86
CA GLN A 111 13.63 -10.11 6.40
C GLN A 111 14.50 -10.53 7.59
N ASP A 112 15.26 -11.61 7.45
CA ASP A 112 16.13 -12.09 8.54
C ASP A 112 17.14 -11.03 9.00
N SER A 113 17.70 -10.22 8.08
CA SER A 113 18.60 -9.10 8.37
C SER A 113 17.89 -7.89 9.04
N MET A 114 16.57 -7.92 9.11
CA MET A 114 15.73 -6.86 9.70
C MET A 114 15.03 -7.30 11.00
N ILE A 115 15.14 -8.56 11.42
CA ILE A 115 14.46 -9.07 12.63
C ILE A 115 14.76 -8.22 13.86
N GLU A 116 16.02 -7.81 14.05
CA GLU A 116 16.46 -6.97 15.17
C GLU A 116 15.87 -5.55 15.18
N TYR A 117 15.21 -5.13 14.10
CA TYR A 117 14.55 -3.82 13.97
C TYR A 117 13.07 -3.89 14.35
N SER A 118 12.50 -5.10 14.36
CA SER A 118 11.14 -5.32 14.84
C SER A 118 11.02 -4.94 16.31
N PRO A 119 9.90 -4.34 16.75
CA PRO A 119 9.61 -4.16 18.16
C PRO A 119 9.28 -5.47 18.89
N LEU A 120 9.03 -6.53 18.13
CA LEU A 120 8.77 -7.86 18.67
C LEU A 120 10.08 -8.56 19.04
N LYS A 121 9.96 -9.55 19.93
CA LYS A 121 11.09 -10.45 20.19
C LYS A 121 11.47 -11.21 18.92
N PRO A 122 12.78 -11.44 18.66
CA PRO A 122 13.25 -12.11 17.44
C PRO A 122 12.54 -13.42 17.12
N GLU A 123 12.27 -14.25 18.14
CA GLU A 123 11.58 -15.54 17.99
C GLU A 123 10.10 -15.40 17.57
N ILE A 124 9.47 -14.24 17.84
CA ILE A 124 8.11 -13.94 17.43
C ILE A 124 8.10 -13.33 16.01
N ALA A 125 9.03 -12.41 15.74
CA ALA A 125 9.13 -11.71 14.46
C ALA A 125 9.55 -12.61 13.29
N LYS A 126 10.31 -13.67 13.58
CA LYS A 126 10.87 -14.56 12.57
C LYS A 126 9.77 -15.29 11.79
N GLY A 127 9.92 -15.27 10.44
CA GLY A 127 8.97 -15.94 9.55
C GLY A 127 7.67 -15.16 9.30
N THR A 128 7.57 -13.91 9.74
CA THR A 128 6.43 -13.05 9.42
C THR A 128 6.44 -12.72 7.92
N ASP A 129 5.37 -13.13 7.21
CA ASP A 129 5.13 -12.84 5.80
C ASP A 129 3.63 -12.75 5.56
N ILE A 130 3.04 -11.60 5.80
CA ILE A 130 1.60 -11.33 5.79
C ILE A 130 1.25 -10.51 4.54
N MET A 131 0.22 -10.91 3.80
CA MET A 131 -0.38 -10.09 2.76
C MET A 131 -1.75 -9.59 3.23
N ILE A 132 -1.87 -8.31 3.53
CA ILE A 132 -3.16 -7.70 3.87
C ILE A 132 -3.87 -7.27 2.59
N VAL A 133 -5.08 -7.78 2.40
CA VAL A 133 -5.99 -7.48 1.28
C VAL A 133 -7.15 -6.66 1.86
N ARG A 134 -7.02 -5.34 1.76
CA ARG A 134 -7.99 -4.36 2.26
C ARG A 134 -8.95 -3.98 1.15
N GLU A 135 -10.26 -4.05 1.39
CA GLU A 135 -11.25 -3.43 0.52
C GLU A 135 -11.09 -1.91 0.60
N LEU A 136 -11.11 -1.20 -0.55
CA LEU A 136 -10.62 0.17 -0.60
C LEU A 136 -11.67 1.24 -0.93
N VAL A 137 -12.82 0.88 -1.49
CA VAL A 137 -13.81 1.84 -2.03
C VAL A 137 -15.19 1.72 -1.40
N GLY A 138 -15.34 0.86 -0.39
CA GLY A 138 -16.56 0.69 0.40
C GLY A 138 -16.40 1.13 1.85
N GLY A 139 -17.38 0.75 2.65
CA GLY A 139 -17.38 0.97 4.09
C GLY A 139 -17.61 2.43 4.49
N ILE A 140 -17.17 2.76 5.72
CA ILE A 140 -17.42 4.05 6.36
C ILE A 140 -16.73 5.23 5.65
N TYR A 141 -15.63 5.00 4.93
CA TYR A 141 -14.89 6.05 4.23
C TYR A 141 -15.63 6.61 3.01
N PHE A 142 -16.53 5.83 2.43
CA PHE A 142 -17.28 6.17 1.24
C PHE A 142 -18.81 6.21 1.44
N GLY A 143 -19.28 5.89 2.66
CA GLY A 143 -20.68 5.99 3.04
C GLY A 143 -21.16 7.44 3.21
N ASP A 144 -22.47 7.58 3.31
CA ASP A 144 -23.08 8.87 3.63
C ASP A 144 -22.64 9.35 5.01
N ARG A 145 -22.57 10.65 5.18
CA ARG A 145 -22.16 11.28 6.44
C ARG A 145 -22.86 12.59 6.69
N CYS A 146 -22.87 12.98 7.95
CA CYS A 146 -23.32 14.29 8.38
C CYS A 146 -22.32 14.87 9.38
N GLU A 147 -21.67 15.97 9.00
CA GLU A 147 -20.65 16.63 9.82
C GLU A 147 -21.26 17.28 11.08
N SER A 148 -22.49 17.81 10.98
CA SER A 148 -23.19 18.41 12.10
C SER A 148 -24.68 18.54 11.82
N GLU A 149 -25.53 18.07 12.75
CA GLU A 149 -26.96 18.30 12.78
C GLU A 149 -27.47 18.38 14.24
N ILE A 150 -28.61 19.04 14.44
CA ILE A 150 -29.26 19.04 15.76
C ILE A 150 -30.26 17.89 15.83
N HIS A 151 -30.05 16.95 16.73
CA HIS A 151 -30.94 15.84 17.00
C HIS A 151 -31.32 15.78 18.49
N ASN A 152 -32.59 15.82 18.79
CA ASN A 152 -33.11 15.86 20.19
C ASN A 152 -32.47 16.96 21.05
N GLY A 153 -32.19 18.13 20.44
CA GLY A 153 -31.63 19.30 21.15
C GLY A 153 -30.11 19.24 21.40
N ALA A 154 -29.43 18.23 20.88
CA ALA A 154 -27.96 18.11 20.93
C ALA A 154 -27.36 18.08 19.52
N GLU A 155 -26.16 18.62 19.38
CA GLU A 155 -25.37 18.49 18.16
C GLU A 155 -24.84 17.06 18.05
N ARG A 156 -24.96 16.47 16.87
CA ARG A 156 -24.36 15.17 16.52
C ARG A 156 -23.77 15.17 15.12
N ALA A 157 -22.78 14.31 14.91
CA ALA A 157 -22.25 13.91 13.61
C ALA A 157 -22.41 12.40 13.43
N TRP A 158 -22.42 11.91 12.19
CA TRP A 158 -22.47 10.47 11.93
C TRP A 158 -21.87 10.13 10.56
N ASP A 159 -21.34 8.90 10.47
CA ASP A 159 -20.88 8.26 9.25
C ASP A 159 -21.60 6.92 9.09
N LEU A 160 -21.98 6.58 7.85
CA LEU A 160 -22.65 5.33 7.53
C LEU A 160 -21.66 4.31 7.01
N GLU A 161 -21.48 3.22 7.75
CA GLU A 161 -20.78 2.05 7.23
C GLU A 161 -21.77 1.16 6.46
N ASN A 162 -21.47 0.91 5.19
CA ASN A 162 -22.25 -0.03 4.39
C ASN A 162 -21.34 -0.90 3.53
N TYR A 163 -21.80 -2.13 3.28
CA TYR A 163 -21.22 -3.07 2.33
C TYR A 163 -22.32 -3.83 1.60
N SER A 164 -22.12 -4.05 0.31
CA SER A 164 -22.96 -4.89 -0.53
C SER A 164 -22.29 -6.24 -0.82
N VAL A 165 -23.08 -7.24 -1.22
CA VAL A 165 -22.53 -8.55 -1.60
C VAL A 165 -21.52 -8.46 -2.73
N PRO A 166 -21.72 -7.69 -3.83
CA PRO A 166 -20.72 -7.58 -4.89
C PRO A 166 -19.36 -7.02 -4.44
N GLU A 167 -19.35 -6.06 -3.49
CA GLU A 167 -18.11 -5.51 -2.95
C GLU A 167 -17.33 -6.56 -2.16
N VAL A 168 -18.04 -7.33 -1.32
CA VAL A 168 -17.41 -8.41 -0.54
C VAL A 168 -17.00 -9.58 -1.44
N ASP A 169 -17.79 -9.91 -2.47
CA ASP A 169 -17.49 -10.98 -3.41
C ASP A 169 -16.16 -10.74 -4.13
N ARG A 170 -16.01 -9.58 -4.78
CA ARG A 170 -14.80 -9.28 -5.58
C ARG A 170 -13.52 -9.28 -4.75
N ILE A 171 -13.54 -8.70 -3.53
CA ILE A 171 -12.36 -8.66 -2.67
C ILE A 171 -12.03 -10.05 -2.09
N THR A 172 -13.05 -10.86 -1.78
CA THR A 172 -12.87 -12.23 -1.31
C THR A 172 -12.22 -13.09 -2.37
N ARG A 173 -12.71 -13.06 -3.62
CA ARG A 173 -12.11 -13.80 -4.74
C ARG A 173 -10.66 -13.40 -4.95
N PHE A 174 -10.36 -12.10 -4.91
CA PHE A 174 -8.99 -11.62 -5.01
C PHE A 174 -8.10 -12.22 -3.90
N ALA A 175 -8.56 -12.21 -2.65
CA ALA A 175 -7.81 -12.74 -1.52
C ALA A 175 -7.57 -14.27 -1.63
N MET A 176 -8.58 -15.01 -2.08
CA MET A 176 -8.46 -16.46 -2.29
C MET A 176 -7.45 -16.79 -3.40
N GLU A 177 -7.48 -16.06 -4.54
CA GLU A 177 -6.49 -16.22 -5.60
C GLU A 177 -5.07 -15.81 -5.17
N ALA A 178 -4.96 -14.79 -4.33
CA ALA A 178 -3.68 -14.42 -3.74
C ALA A 178 -3.14 -15.53 -2.84
N ALA A 179 -3.98 -16.14 -2.02
CA ALA A 179 -3.59 -17.24 -1.13
C ALA A 179 -3.13 -18.49 -1.91
N ARG A 180 -3.80 -18.83 -3.02
CA ARG A 180 -3.39 -19.95 -3.91
C ARG A 180 -1.96 -19.78 -4.46
N LYS A 181 -1.51 -18.52 -4.62
CA LYS A 181 -0.15 -18.19 -5.07
C LYS A 181 0.86 -18.10 -3.92
N ARG A 182 0.42 -18.27 -2.68
CA ARG A 182 1.23 -18.20 -1.46
C ARG A 182 1.14 -19.52 -0.69
N HIS A 183 0.71 -19.49 0.58
CA HIS A 183 0.66 -20.68 1.44
C HIS A 183 -0.75 -21.30 1.53
N GLY A 184 -1.72 -20.75 0.81
CA GLY A 184 -3.08 -21.32 0.72
C GLY A 184 -3.96 -21.06 1.94
N HIS A 185 -3.70 -20.02 2.73
CA HIS A 185 -4.44 -19.70 3.93
C HIS A 185 -4.99 -18.28 3.91
N VAL A 186 -6.29 -18.11 4.15
CA VAL A 186 -6.97 -16.81 4.27
C VAL A 186 -7.56 -16.66 5.67
N THR A 187 -7.24 -15.55 6.34
CA THR A 187 -7.92 -15.11 7.55
C THR A 187 -8.86 -13.95 7.20
N SER A 188 -10.16 -14.19 7.24
CA SER A 188 -11.18 -13.15 7.05
C SER A 188 -11.45 -12.43 8.37
N VAL A 189 -11.19 -11.12 8.39
CA VAL A 189 -11.26 -10.30 9.60
C VAL A 189 -12.46 -9.37 9.55
N ASP A 190 -13.28 -9.42 10.61
CA ASP A 190 -14.52 -8.66 10.75
C ASP A 190 -14.89 -8.35 12.21
N LYS A 191 -16.06 -7.76 12.45
CA LYS A 191 -16.68 -7.55 13.78
C LYS A 191 -18.11 -8.07 13.80
N SER A 192 -18.34 -9.29 13.32
CA SER A 192 -19.68 -9.86 13.10
C SER A 192 -20.51 -10.09 14.37
N ASN A 193 -19.84 -10.17 15.54
CA ASN A 193 -20.54 -10.21 16.83
C ASN A 193 -21.30 -8.90 17.15
N VAL A 194 -20.96 -7.78 16.50
CA VAL A 194 -21.57 -6.45 16.73
C VAL A 194 -22.23 -5.91 15.47
N LEU A 195 -21.49 -5.84 14.34
CA LEU A 195 -21.90 -5.10 13.15
C LEU A 195 -22.72 -5.94 12.17
N ALA A 196 -23.79 -5.34 11.61
CA ALA A 196 -24.60 -5.97 10.56
C ALA A 196 -23.81 -6.14 9.26
N THR A 197 -23.00 -5.15 8.89
CA THR A 197 -22.10 -5.18 7.72
C THR A 197 -21.09 -6.32 7.83
N SER A 198 -20.50 -6.56 8.99
CA SER A 198 -19.60 -7.66 9.24
C SER A 198 -20.29 -9.04 9.21
N ARG A 199 -21.58 -9.13 9.58
CA ARG A 199 -22.36 -10.36 9.39
C ARG A 199 -22.64 -10.64 7.92
N LEU A 200 -22.89 -9.60 7.10
CA LEU A 200 -22.98 -9.73 5.64
C LEU A 200 -21.64 -10.22 5.08
N TRP A 201 -20.54 -9.55 5.48
CA TRP A 201 -19.17 -9.89 5.08
C TRP A 201 -18.89 -11.37 5.30
N ARG A 202 -19.02 -11.84 6.55
CA ARG A 202 -18.68 -13.22 6.92
C ARG A 202 -19.49 -14.26 6.14
N ARG A 203 -20.82 -14.11 6.03
CA ARG A 203 -21.64 -15.07 5.28
C ARG A 203 -21.33 -15.08 3.78
N THR A 204 -20.94 -13.93 3.21
CA THR A 204 -20.55 -13.83 1.79
C THR A 204 -19.21 -14.52 1.56
N VAL A 205 -18.21 -14.27 2.43
CA VAL A 205 -16.90 -14.94 2.38
C VAL A 205 -17.05 -16.46 2.49
N ILE A 206 -17.83 -16.95 3.46
CA ILE A 206 -18.09 -18.40 3.63
C ILE A 206 -18.70 -19.00 2.37
N LYS A 207 -19.73 -18.35 1.81
CA LYS A 207 -20.38 -18.82 0.60
C LYS A 207 -19.42 -18.99 -0.57
N ILE A 208 -18.60 -17.96 -0.83
CA ILE A 208 -17.62 -17.95 -1.94
C ILE A 208 -16.57 -19.04 -1.72
N HIS A 209 -16.05 -19.16 -0.51
CA HIS A 209 -15.09 -20.19 -0.15
C HIS A 209 -15.64 -21.58 -0.43
N ASP A 210 -16.83 -21.91 0.10
CA ASP A 210 -17.43 -23.24 0.01
C ASP A 210 -17.80 -23.63 -1.43
N GLU A 211 -18.22 -22.65 -2.25
CA GLU A 211 -18.60 -22.87 -3.65
C GLU A 211 -17.40 -22.94 -4.61
N ASP A 212 -16.39 -22.06 -4.45
CA ASP A 212 -15.38 -21.82 -5.49
C ASP A 212 -13.92 -22.04 -5.03
N TYR A 213 -13.66 -22.05 -3.70
CA TYR A 213 -12.29 -22.10 -3.13
C TYR A 213 -12.13 -23.13 -1.99
N PRO A 214 -12.71 -24.35 -2.07
CA PRO A 214 -12.63 -25.32 -0.98
C PRO A 214 -11.21 -25.86 -0.74
N ASP A 215 -10.27 -25.57 -1.64
CA ASP A 215 -8.84 -25.90 -1.55
C ASP A 215 -8.02 -24.89 -0.71
N VAL A 216 -8.57 -23.71 -0.40
CA VAL A 216 -7.93 -22.69 0.41
C VAL A 216 -8.36 -22.86 1.87
N GLN A 217 -7.43 -22.87 2.81
CA GLN A 217 -7.79 -22.84 4.23
C GLN A 217 -8.41 -21.48 4.58
N LEU A 218 -9.58 -21.47 5.24
CA LEU A 218 -10.27 -20.26 5.66
C LEU A 218 -10.48 -20.24 7.17
N ASP A 219 -9.98 -19.18 7.80
CA ASP A 219 -10.26 -18.82 9.19
C ASP A 219 -11.00 -17.49 9.29
N HIS A 220 -11.78 -17.35 10.36
CA HIS A 220 -12.45 -16.09 10.70
C HIS A 220 -11.96 -15.55 12.02
N MET A 221 -11.61 -14.26 12.05
CA MET A 221 -11.14 -13.62 13.26
C MET A 221 -11.86 -12.29 13.49
N TYR A 222 -12.17 -11.95 14.76
CA TYR A 222 -12.60 -10.60 15.08
C TYR A 222 -11.40 -9.65 15.01
N VAL A 223 -11.64 -8.42 14.57
CA VAL A 223 -10.59 -7.42 14.34
C VAL A 223 -9.72 -7.15 15.58
N ASP A 224 -10.33 -7.09 16.77
CA ASP A 224 -9.63 -6.92 18.04
C ASP A 224 -8.71 -8.10 18.37
N ASN A 225 -9.14 -9.33 18.08
CA ASN A 225 -8.29 -10.50 18.25
C ASN A 225 -7.17 -10.54 17.17
N CYS A 226 -7.47 -10.14 15.94
CA CYS A 226 -6.46 -10.07 14.87
C CYS A 226 -5.32 -9.11 15.25
N ALA A 227 -5.65 -7.91 15.76
CA ALA A 227 -4.69 -6.95 16.27
C ALA A 227 -3.79 -7.56 17.38
N GLN A 228 -4.37 -8.29 18.32
CA GLN A 228 -3.59 -9.00 19.36
C GLN A 228 -2.68 -10.07 18.75
N GLN A 229 -3.19 -10.87 17.79
CA GLN A 229 -2.44 -11.96 17.18
C GLN A 229 -1.28 -11.47 16.30
N PHE A 230 -1.38 -10.29 15.68
CA PHE A 230 -0.26 -9.67 14.99
C PHE A 230 0.94 -9.43 15.91
N ALA A 231 0.69 -9.06 17.16
CA ALA A 231 1.76 -8.86 18.15
C ALA A 231 2.25 -10.17 18.81
N ILE A 232 1.40 -11.21 18.89
CA ILE A 232 1.71 -12.44 19.63
C ILE A 232 2.20 -13.56 18.70
N HIS A 233 1.60 -13.69 17.51
CA HIS A 233 1.83 -14.79 16.59
C HIS A 233 1.70 -14.37 15.12
N PRO A 234 2.48 -13.38 14.63
CA PRO A 234 2.34 -12.83 13.29
C PRO A 234 2.61 -13.85 12.18
N SER A 235 3.46 -14.85 12.42
CA SER A 235 3.78 -15.92 11.45
C SER A 235 2.62 -16.91 11.21
N PHE A 236 1.51 -16.80 11.97
CA PHE A 236 0.28 -17.55 11.71
C PHE A 236 -0.40 -17.10 10.42
N PHE A 237 -0.29 -15.82 10.07
CA PHE A 237 -1.03 -15.24 8.96
C PHE A 237 -0.31 -15.43 7.62
N ASP A 238 -1.08 -15.71 6.57
CA ASP A 238 -0.64 -15.68 5.18
C ASP A 238 -1.34 -14.53 4.44
N VAL A 239 -2.64 -14.69 4.14
CA VAL A 239 -3.45 -13.61 3.55
C VAL A 239 -4.53 -13.20 4.54
N VAL A 240 -4.62 -11.90 4.81
CA VAL A 240 -5.66 -11.31 5.68
C VAL A 240 -6.60 -10.49 4.81
N VAL A 241 -7.88 -10.84 4.73
CA VAL A 241 -8.88 -10.07 3.99
C VAL A 241 -9.84 -9.37 4.94
N THR A 242 -10.05 -8.06 4.70
CA THR A 242 -10.89 -7.24 5.59
C THR A 242 -11.45 -6.00 4.90
N GLY A 243 -12.45 -5.37 5.53
CA GLY A 243 -13.04 -4.12 5.08
C GLY A 243 -12.10 -2.93 5.21
N ASN A 244 -12.53 -1.79 4.70
CA ASN A 244 -11.73 -0.59 4.52
C ASN A 244 -11.12 -0.06 5.84
N LEU A 245 -11.95 0.28 6.82
CA LEU A 245 -11.48 0.84 8.09
C LEU A 245 -10.60 -0.14 8.88
N PHE A 246 -11.03 -1.41 8.99
CA PHE A 246 -10.24 -2.41 9.72
C PHE A 246 -8.92 -2.70 9.02
N GLY A 247 -8.93 -2.72 7.68
CA GLY A 247 -7.74 -2.92 6.88
C GLY A 247 -6.72 -1.78 7.00
N ASP A 248 -7.20 -0.54 7.16
CA ASP A 248 -6.36 0.62 7.42
C ASP A 248 -5.61 0.47 8.75
N ILE A 249 -6.35 0.25 9.83
CA ILE A 249 -5.79 0.15 11.17
C ILE A 249 -4.83 -1.06 11.29
N LEU A 250 -5.28 -2.24 10.84
CA LEU A 250 -4.48 -3.47 10.94
C LEU A 250 -3.22 -3.43 10.08
N SER A 251 -3.26 -2.78 8.92
CA SER A 251 -2.07 -2.69 8.06
C SER A 251 -1.02 -1.73 8.63
N ASP A 252 -1.44 -0.66 9.29
CA ASP A 252 -0.52 0.26 9.96
C ASP A 252 0.07 -0.37 11.23
N GLU A 253 -0.72 -1.15 11.98
CA GLU A 253 -0.22 -1.98 13.07
C GLU A 253 0.81 -2.99 12.58
N ALA A 254 0.47 -3.74 11.52
CA ALA A 254 1.37 -4.72 10.93
C ALA A 254 2.65 -4.06 10.36
N ALA A 255 2.55 -2.83 9.87
CA ALA A 255 3.69 -2.07 9.37
C ALA A 255 4.77 -1.86 10.45
N VAL A 256 4.36 -1.59 11.67
CA VAL A 256 5.27 -1.40 12.82
C VAL A 256 6.13 -2.65 13.05
N LEU A 257 5.59 -3.84 12.76
CA LEU A 257 6.31 -5.11 12.95
C LEU A 257 7.59 -5.22 12.11
N SER A 258 7.64 -4.53 10.95
CA SER A 258 8.83 -4.51 10.07
C SER A 258 9.98 -3.62 10.57
N GLY A 259 9.71 -2.77 11.56
CA GLY A 259 10.68 -1.85 12.14
C GLY A 259 10.77 -0.47 11.46
N SER A 260 10.24 -0.30 10.25
CA SER A 260 10.11 1.01 9.58
C SER A 260 9.04 0.98 8.49
N ILE A 261 8.18 2.00 8.47
CA ILE A 261 7.20 2.21 7.39
C ILE A 261 7.86 2.52 6.04
N GLY A 262 9.11 3.01 6.05
CA GLY A 262 9.92 3.23 4.85
C GLY A 262 10.34 1.96 4.10
N MET A 263 10.00 0.79 4.64
CA MET A 263 10.27 -0.52 4.06
C MET A 263 9.08 -1.12 3.31
N LEU A 264 7.88 -0.55 3.45
CA LEU A 264 6.64 -1.24 3.07
C LEU A 264 5.98 -0.65 1.83
N PRO A 265 5.89 -1.43 0.76
CA PRO A 265 5.17 -1.06 -0.45
C PRO A 265 3.66 -1.24 -0.27
N SER A 266 2.90 -0.68 -1.22
CA SER A 266 1.47 -0.87 -1.35
C SER A 266 1.06 -0.87 -2.81
N ALA A 267 -0.02 -1.59 -3.13
CA ALA A 267 -0.67 -1.53 -4.43
C ALA A 267 -2.18 -1.31 -4.24
N SER A 268 -2.73 -0.39 -5.02
CA SER A 268 -4.18 -0.19 -5.16
C SER A 268 -4.60 -0.72 -6.53
N ILE A 269 -5.34 -1.84 -6.57
CA ILE A 269 -5.63 -2.60 -7.77
C ILE A 269 -7.09 -2.41 -8.19
N GLY A 270 -7.31 -2.18 -9.47
CA GLY A 270 -8.59 -2.14 -10.15
C GLY A 270 -8.64 -3.12 -11.31
N ASP A 271 -9.75 -3.10 -12.06
CA ASP A 271 -9.94 -4.03 -13.18
C ASP A 271 -9.14 -3.62 -14.45
N GLU A 272 -8.88 -2.32 -14.63
CA GLU A 272 -8.22 -1.80 -15.85
C GLU A 272 -6.79 -1.35 -15.59
N THR A 273 -6.58 -0.48 -14.62
CA THR A 273 -5.24 0.01 -14.23
C THR A 273 -5.06 -0.07 -12.73
N SER A 274 -3.82 0.02 -12.28
CA SER A 274 -3.47 -0.07 -10.85
C SER A 274 -2.45 0.99 -10.47
N LEU A 275 -2.46 1.37 -9.20
CA LEU A 275 -1.61 2.40 -8.62
C LEU A 275 -0.72 1.78 -7.54
N TYR A 276 0.56 2.12 -7.55
CA TYR A 276 1.60 1.59 -6.68
C TYR A 276 2.25 2.72 -5.93
N GLU A 277 2.23 2.65 -4.61
CA GLU A 277 2.68 3.72 -3.71
C GLU A 277 3.30 3.14 -2.43
N PRO A 278 4.21 3.84 -1.73
CA PRO A 278 4.60 3.44 -0.38
C PRO A 278 3.43 3.62 0.59
N ILE A 279 3.44 2.93 1.73
CA ILE A 279 2.37 3.12 2.74
C ILE A 279 2.53 4.41 3.55
N HIS A 280 3.76 4.97 3.62
CA HIS A 280 4.04 6.21 4.35
C HIS A 280 3.58 7.45 3.58
N GLY A 281 3.37 8.55 4.30
CA GLY A 281 3.01 9.86 3.73
C GLY A 281 4.20 10.65 3.19
N SER A 282 3.98 11.93 3.01
CA SER A 282 4.92 12.89 2.39
C SER A 282 6.08 13.34 3.27
N ALA A 283 6.03 13.09 4.59
CA ALA A 283 7.05 13.43 5.59
C ALA A 283 7.67 14.84 5.37
N PRO A 284 6.88 15.92 5.48
CA PRO A 284 7.29 17.27 5.13
C PRO A 284 8.49 17.75 5.94
N ASP A 285 8.68 17.23 7.15
CA ASP A 285 9.79 17.57 8.06
C ASP A 285 11.17 17.14 7.52
N ILE A 286 11.25 16.12 6.68
CA ILE A 286 12.50 15.63 6.06
C ILE A 286 12.58 15.87 4.55
N ALA A 287 11.55 16.45 3.95
CA ALA A 287 11.51 16.75 2.52
C ALA A 287 12.70 17.61 2.06
N GLY A 288 13.31 17.26 0.92
CA GLY A 288 14.47 17.97 0.35
C GLY A 288 15.78 17.79 1.10
N LYS A 289 15.82 16.99 2.18
CA LYS A 289 17.07 16.69 2.91
C LYS A 289 17.84 15.50 2.33
N GLY A 290 17.25 14.78 1.37
CA GLY A 290 17.87 13.62 0.72
C GLY A 290 18.08 12.43 1.66
N ILE A 291 17.38 12.37 2.80
CA ILE A 291 17.56 11.35 3.84
C ILE A 291 16.43 10.31 3.88
N ALA A 292 15.36 10.50 3.10
CA ALA A 292 14.24 9.58 3.04
C ALA A 292 14.70 8.20 2.56
N ASN A 293 14.10 7.15 3.14
CA ASN A 293 14.31 5.78 2.73
C ASN A 293 13.51 5.48 1.43
N PRO A 294 14.15 5.15 0.29
CA PRO A 294 13.43 4.95 -0.97
C PRO A 294 12.89 3.51 -1.12
N ILE A 295 13.20 2.60 -0.20
CA ILE A 295 12.95 1.15 -0.37
C ILE A 295 11.47 0.87 -0.59
N ALA A 296 10.57 1.49 0.17
CA ALA A 296 9.13 1.26 0.02
C ALA A 296 8.64 1.56 -1.40
N THR A 297 9.07 2.69 -1.99
CA THR A 297 8.69 3.07 -3.34
C THR A 297 9.36 2.18 -4.40
N ILE A 298 10.61 1.78 -4.19
CA ILE A 298 11.32 0.81 -5.05
C ILE A 298 10.61 -0.55 -5.04
N LEU A 299 10.16 -1.03 -3.86
CA LEU A 299 9.38 -2.26 -3.76
C LEU A 299 7.96 -2.10 -4.35
N SER A 300 7.35 -0.90 -4.26
CA SER A 300 6.10 -0.60 -4.97
C SER A 300 6.28 -0.68 -6.48
N ALA A 301 7.43 -0.25 -7.00
CA ALA A 301 7.79 -0.43 -8.42
C ALA A 301 8.00 -1.92 -8.79
N ALA A 302 8.52 -2.76 -7.87
CA ALA A 302 8.55 -4.20 -8.09
C ALA A 302 7.13 -4.80 -8.14
N MET A 303 6.22 -4.37 -7.26
CA MET A 303 4.81 -4.76 -7.33
C MET A 303 4.16 -4.32 -8.65
N LEU A 304 4.47 -3.13 -9.16
CA LEU A 304 4.01 -2.63 -10.46
C LEU A 304 4.41 -3.58 -11.60
N LEU A 305 5.67 -4.00 -11.63
CA LEU A 305 6.16 -4.96 -12.61
C LEU A 305 5.43 -6.30 -12.51
N ARG A 306 5.23 -6.81 -11.32
CA ARG A 306 4.60 -8.11 -11.06
C ARG A 306 3.11 -8.10 -11.38
N TYR A 307 2.34 -7.17 -10.82
CA TYR A 307 0.88 -7.23 -10.85
C TYR A 307 0.26 -6.57 -12.09
N SER A 308 0.85 -5.50 -12.64
CA SER A 308 0.32 -4.84 -13.84
C SER A 308 0.99 -5.30 -15.13
N LEU A 309 2.32 -5.52 -15.09
CA LEU A 309 3.07 -5.80 -16.32
C LEU A 309 3.36 -7.29 -16.55
N ASN A 310 3.10 -8.15 -15.54
CA ASN A 310 3.40 -9.59 -15.55
C ASN A 310 4.90 -9.89 -15.78
N GLU A 311 5.76 -9.05 -15.25
CA GLU A 311 7.22 -9.14 -15.34
C GLU A 311 7.82 -9.65 -14.02
N ASP A 312 7.44 -10.88 -13.62
CA ASP A 312 7.83 -11.49 -12.34
C ASP A 312 9.34 -11.53 -12.12
N LYS A 313 10.11 -11.91 -13.16
CA LYS A 313 11.57 -11.99 -13.04
C LYS A 313 12.24 -10.64 -12.79
N ALA A 314 11.71 -9.59 -13.41
CA ALA A 314 12.17 -8.22 -13.20
C ALA A 314 11.84 -7.72 -11.80
N ALA A 315 10.64 -8.05 -11.30
CA ALA A 315 10.24 -7.77 -9.93
C ALA A 315 11.12 -8.51 -8.91
N ASP A 316 11.35 -9.80 -9.11
CA ASP A 316 12.23 -10.63 -8.26
C ASP A 316 13.66 -10.06 -8.20
N ALA A 317 14.18 -9.54 -9.32
CA ALA A 317 15.50 -8.92 -9.37
C ALA A 317 15.58 -7.65 -8.51
N ILE A 318 14.54 -6.82 -8.49
CA ILE A 318 14.48 -5.65 -7.61
C ILE A 318 14.44 -6.10 -6.13
N GLU A 319 13.55 -7.02 -5.79
CA GLU A 319 13.40 -7.53 -4.43
C GLU A 319 14.69 -8.15 -3.92
N ALA A 320 15.36 -8.96 -4.76
CA ALA A 320 16.65 -9.55 -4.43
C ALA A 320 17.74 -8.49 -4.22
N ALA A 321 17.79 -7.44 -5.05
CA ALA A 321 18.76 -6.36 -4.92
C ALA A 321 18.55 -5.55 -3.63
N VAL A 322 17.31 -5.29 -3.25
CA VAL A 322 16.96 -4.65 -1.96
C VAL A 322 17.42 -5.51 -0.80
N ASN A 323 17.07 -6.81 -0.81
CA ASN A 323 17.48 -7.74 0.25
C ASN A 323 19.01 -7.84 0.37
N GLN A 324 19.71 -7.95 -0.74
CA GLN A 324 21.17 -8.02 -0.72
C GLN A 324 21.82 -6.72 -0.22
N ALA A 325 21.25 -5.55 -0.51
CA ALA A 325 21.74 -4.29 0.04
C ALA A 325 21.59 -4.25 1.58
N LEU A 326 20.46 -4.76 2.09
CA LEU A 326 20.23 -4.88 3.53
C LEU A 326 21.16 -5.93 4.18
N ASP A 327 21.36 -7.09 3.55
CA ASP A 327 22.27 -8.14 4.05
C ASP A 327 23.73 -7.67 4.08
N ASP A 328 24.13 -6.83 3.13
CA ASP A 328 25.44 -6.19 3.09
C ASP A 328 25.60 -5.05 4.12
N GLY A 329 24.55 -4.77 4.90
CA GLY A 329 24.56 -3.85 6.03
C GLY A 329 24.26 -2.38 5.68
N TYR A 330 23.79 -2.04 4.48
CA TYR A 330 23.37 -0.67 4.15
C TYR A 330 22.10 -0.31 4.88
N ARG A 331 22.05 0.89 5.50
CA ARG A 331 20.91 1.38 6.29
C ARG A 331 20.71 2.88 6.12
N THR A 332 19.51 3.28 5.81
CA THR A 332 19.05 4.67 5.92
C THR A 332 18.84 5.06 7.38
N GLY A 333 18.65 6.37 7.65
CA GLY A 333 18.59 6.88 9.01
C GLY A 333 17.53 6.26 9.91
N ASP A 334 16.37 5.91 9.34
CA ASP A 334 15.21 5.29 10.00
C ASP A 334 15.44 3.85 10.47
N ILE A 335 16.32 3.13 9.78
CA ILE A 335 16.70 1.74 10.07
C ILE A 335 18.18 1.58 10.44
N TYR A 336 18.84 2.67 10.86
CA TYR A 336 20.27 2.62 11.22
C TYR A 336 20.48 2.11 12.64
N LYS A 337 21.44 1.20 12.80
CA LYS A 337 22.01 0.78 14.09
C LYS A 337 23.54 0.85 14.01
N GLU A 338 24.18 1.01 15.17
CA GLU A 338 25.64 1.04 15.27
C GLU A 338 26.27 -0.24 14.68
N GLY A 339 27.35 -0.08 13.92
CA GLY A 339 28.03 -1.17 13.21
C GLY A 339 27.52 -1.40 11.77
N MET A 340 26.41 -0.77 11.35
CA MET A 340 25.92 -0.83 9.99
C MET A 340 26.48 0.31 9.13
N LYS A 341 26.35 0.19 7.80
CA LYS A 341 26.77 1.19 6.82
C LYS A 341 25.66 2.24 6.66
N LYS A 342 25.76 3.33 7.43
CA LYS A 342 24.79 4.43 7.33
C LYS A 342 24.91 5.15 5.98
N VAL A 343 23.79 5.25 5.26
CA VAL A 343 23.65 5.97 3.99
C VAL A 343 22.44 6.90 4.02
N ASN A 344 22.41 7.84 3.09
CA ASN A 344 21.21 8.64 2.78
C ASN A 344 20.36 7.96 1.69
N GLY A 345 19.27 8.59 1.26
CA GLY A 345 18.39 8.04 0.21
C GLY A 345 19.13 7.72 -1.08
N ARG A 346 19.98 8.64 -1.55
CA ARG A 346 20.82 8.41 -2.75
C ARG A 346 21.77 7.23 -2.57
N GLY A 347 22.47 7.15 -1.44
CA GLY A 347 23.39 6.03 -1.15
C GLY A 347 22.69 4.68 -1.07
N MET A 348 21.44 4.63 -0.59
CA MET A 348 20.64 3.40 -0.62
C MET A 348 20.24 3.04 -2.06
N THR A 349 19.81 4.01 -2.85
CA THR A 349 19.48 3.80 -4.28
C THR A 349 20.68 3.25 -5.05
N ASP A 350 21.87 3.84 -4.85
CA ASP A 350 23.11 3.38 -5.50
C ASP A 350 23.47 1.97 -5.07
N ALA A 351 23.30 1.64 -3.78
CA ALA A 351 23.55 0.29 -3.28
C ALA A 351 22.61 -0.73 -3.91
N ILE A 352 21.34 -0.40 -4.13
CA ILE A 352 20.37 -1.29 -4.79
C ILE A 352 20.71 -1.42 -6.29
N LEU A 353 20.94 -0.30 -6.99
CA LEU A 353 21.30 -0.31 -8.42
C LEU A 353 22.53 -1.16 -8.74
N ALA A 354 23.52 -1.15 -7.85
CA ALA A 354 24.74 -1.96 -8.01
C ALA A 354 24.49 -3.48 -7.88
N ARG A 355 23.34 -3.90 -7.38
CA ARG A 355 22.95 -5.30 -7.13
C ARG A 355 21.92 -5.85 -8.09
N ILE A 356 21.34 -5.02 -8.93
CA ILE A 356 20.44 -5.45 -10.00
C ILE A 356 21.25 -6.13 -11.10
N GLN A 357 20.94 -7.41 -11.36
CA GLN A 357 21.59 -8.27 -12.34
C GLN A 357 20.59 -8.76 -13.39
#